data_772b8454ef3e86c0140640cd73f3eb4f
#
_entry.id   772b8454ef3e86c0140640cd73f3eb4f
#
_cell.length_a   1.000
_cell.length_b   1.000
_cell.length_c   1.000
_cell.angle_alpha   90.00
_cell.angle_beta   90.00
_cell.angle_gamma   90.00
#
_symmetry.space_group_name_H-M   'P 1'
#
loop_
_entity.id
_entity.type
_entity.pdbx_description
1 polymer ?
#
loop_
_entity_poly.entity_id
_entity_poly.type
_entity_poly.pdbx_seq_one_letter_code
_entity_poly.pdbx_strand_id
1 'polypeptide(L)'
;NVTWKNSAFWVQIYDQCENLNIDRITVDSKAFWNNDGIDIVDCNGVKLTNSFFDATDDAICLKSHDPKSICQNIEVSNCVARSSASGIKFGTASRGGFRNIKMTNIKVYDTYRSAIAIQAVDGGLVENITIDSLHSYNTANVIFLRIGERYEGEKAKLNNVTISNVYAEVPAGKPDAGYEYEGPVEDLPRNISPASITGLPGQYVTNVTLKNITIVYPGGGNPNYAKVGTDAKSLNAIPEMPKAYPEFSQFKELPAWGFYIRHAKGITFDNVTLTAEKPDYRPAIVLDDVHGGDLENVTINDPGKKKNEIVVFQSTDIKK
;
A
#
# COMPACT_ATOMS: atom_id res chain seq x y z
N ASN A 1 24.17 -2.87 16.95
CA ASN A 1 23.13 -3.66 17.63
C ASN A 1 22.52 -2.83 18.77
N VAL A 2 21.39 -2.20 18.54
CA VAL A 2 20.61 -1.44 19.53
C VAL A 2 19.20 -1.99 19.53
N THR A 3 18.61 -2.15 20.72
CA THR A 3 17.20 -2.53 20.86
C THR A 3 16.44 -1.38 21.50
N TRP A 4 15.39 -0.93 20.83
CA TRP A 4 14.45 0.07 21.32
C TRP A 4 13.18 -0.61 21.83
N LYS A 5 12.72 -0.24 23.01
CA LYS A 5 11.53 -0.84 23.63
C LYS A 5 10.62 0.22 24.21
N ASN A 6 9.31 0.01 24.01
CA ASN A 6 8.24 0.71 24.71
C ASN A 6 8.41 2.23 24.74
N SER A 7 8.66 2.83 23.57
CA SER A 7 8.64 4.29 23.45
C SER A 7 7.23 4.83 23.73
N ALA A 8 7.16 6.00 24.33
CA ALA A 8 5.88 6.65 24.60
C ALA A 8 5.20 7.21 23.34
N PHE A 9 5.94 7.34 22.24
CA PHE A 9 5.51 7.87 20.94
C PHE A 9 6.36 7.23 19.85
N TRP A 10 6.49 7.80 18.64
CA TRP A 10 7.37 7.31 17.59
C TRP A 10 8.73 6.89 18.15
N VAL A 11 9.15 5.69 17.81
CA VAL A 11 10.31 5.08 18.48
C VAL A 11 11.60 5.77 18.10
N GLN A 12 11.76 6.10 16.82
CA GLN A 12 12.95 6.75 16.30
C GLN A 12 12.55 7.71 15.19
N ILE A 13 13.02 8.94 15.28
CA ILE A 13 12.82 9.96 14.26
C ILE A 13 14.18 10.45 13.79
N TYR A 14 14.43 10.34 12.50
CA TYR A 14 15.58 10.94 11.83
C TYR A 14 15.06 12.03 10.90
N ASP A 15 15.28 13.26 11.27
CA ASP A 15 14.73 14.42 10.56
C ASP A 15 15.85 15.22 9.89
N GLN A 16 15.70 15.50 8.59
CA GLN A 16 16.64 16.26 7.76
C GLN A 16 18.10 15.75 7.83
N CYS A 17 18.27 14.46 8.01
CA CYS A 17 19.61 13.86 8.03
C CYS A 17 20.16 13.64 6.63
N GLU A 18 21.47 13.77 6.50
CA GLU A 18 22.22 13.43 5.28
C GLU A 18 23.20 12.29 5.52
N ASN A 19 23.30 11.36 4.54
CA ASN A 19 24.25 10.24 4.55
C ASN A 19 24.16 9.35 5.82
N LEU A 20 22.94 9.01 6.23
CA LEU A 20 22.67 8.24 7.43
C LEU A 20 22.78 6.73 7.17
N ASN A 21 23.54 6.02 7.99
CA ASN A 21 23.61 4.56 7.99
C ASN A 21 23.00 3.98 9.26
N ILE A 22 22.01 3.11 9.12
CA ILE A 22 21.33 2.40 10.20
C ILE A 22 21.45 0.90 9.91
N ASP A 23 22.05 0.16 10.82
CA ASP A 23 22.29 -1.26 10.62
C ASP A 23 22.07 -2.06 11.91
N ARG A 24 21.41 -3.21 11.78
CA ARG A 24 21.16 -4.17 12.88
C ARG A 24 20.52 -3.52 14.11
N ILE A 25 19.45 -2.79 13.91
CA ILE A 25 18.59 -2.33 15.01
C ILE A 25 17.40 -3.26 15.20
N THR A 26 16.90 -3.30 16.41
CA THR A 26 15.69 -4.03 16.79
C THR A 26 14.73 -3.05 17.46
N VAL A 27 13.51 -2.99 16.98
CA VAL A 27 12.40 -2.30 17.62
C VAL A 27 11.42 -3.34 18.16
N ASP A 28 11.10 -3.27 19.43
CA ASP A 28 10.10 -4.06 20.12
C ASP A 28 9.28 -3.09 20.99
N SER A 29 8.34 -2.38 20.37
CA SER A 29 7.62 -1.26 20.98
C SER A 29 6.12 -1.41 20.79
N LYS A 30 5.50 -2.11 21.76
CA LYS A 30 4.09 -2.52 21.71
C LYS A 30 3.25 -2.02 22.89
N ALA A 31 3.86 -1.29 23.83
CA ALA A 31 3.19 -0.91 25.06
C ALA A 31 2.35 0.38 24.97
N PHE A 32 2.52 1.16 23.91
CA PHE A 32 1.81 2.43 23.73
C PHE A 32 1.29 2.58 22.30
N TRP A 33 0.26 3.39 22.16
CA TRP A 33 -0.29 3.79 20.87
C TRP A 33 0.66 4.68 20.07
N ASN A 34 0.52 4.68 18.73
CA ASN A 34 1.23 5.57 17.82
C ASN A 34 2.78 5.43 17.91
N ASN A 35 3.22 4.19 18.09
CA ASN A 35 4.64 3.84 18.07
C ASN A 35 5.05 3.43 16.66
N ASP A 36 5.38 4.39 15.80
CA ASP A 36 6.04 4.10 14.54
C ASP A 36 7.43 3.52 14.83
N GLY A 37 7.82 2.45 14.15
CA GLY A 37 9.09 1.77 14.44
C GLY A 37 10.31 2.61 14.08
N ILE A 38 10.27 3.24 12.92
CA ILE A 38 11.27 4.23 12.47
C ILE A 38 10.62 5.22 11.51
N ASP A 39 10.86 6.50 11.73
CA ASP A 39 10.48 7.61 10.88
C ASP A 39 11.71 8.27 10.24
N ILE A 40 11.81 8.17 8.92
CA ILE A 40 12.83 8.85 8.13
C ILE A 40 12.15 10.05 7.48
N VAL A 41 12.45 11.26 7.97
CA VAL A 41 11.74 12.49 7.65
C VAL A 41 12.62 13.45 6.88
N ASP A 42 12.22 13.88 5.69
CA ASP A 42 12.93 14.86 4.87
C ASP A 42 14.45 14.59 4.72
N CYS A 43 14.87 13.33 4.80
CA CYS A 43 16.27 12.92 4.74
C CYS A 43 16.78 12.73 3.32
N ASN A 44 18.10 12.85 3.14
CA ASN A 44 18.77 12.58 1.88
C ASN A 44 19.97 11.65 2.07
N GLY A 45 19.95 10.50 1.37
CA GLY A 45 21.04 9.53 1.49
C GLY A 45 20.93 8.70 2.77
N VAL A 46 19.94 7.80 2.86
CA VAL A 46 19.78 6.89 4.01
C VAL A 46 19.97 5.46 3.58
N LYS A 47 20.71 4.71 4.37
CA LYS A 47 20.83 3.26 4.23
C LYS A 47 20.38 2.57 5.52
N LEU A 48 19.28 1.82 5.44
CA LEU A 48 18.72 1.02 6.54
C LEU A 48 18.85 -0.46 6.21
N THR A 49 19.57 -1.20 7.04
CA THR A 49 19.86 -2.61 6.74
C THR A 49 19.70 -3.54 7.93
N ASN A 50 19.40 -4.83 7.64
CA ASN A 50 19.46 -5.94 8.59
C ASN A 50 18.71 -5.69 9.90
N SER A 51 17.54 -5.08 9.85
CA SER A 51 16.84 -4.56 11.02
C SER A 51 15.44 -5.18 11.19
N PHE A 52 14.98 -5.21 12.43
CA PHE A 52 13.70 -5.77 12.80
C PHE A 52 12.82 -4.72 13.48
N PHE A 53 11.57 -4.63 13.06
CA PHE A 53 10.58 -3.68 13.58
C PHE A 53 9.31 -4.41 13.98
N ASP A 54 8.94 -4.31 15.25
CA ASP A 54 7.65 -4.74 15.80
C ASP A 54 7.05 -3.57 16.59
N ALA A 55 6.04 -2.92 16.01
CA ALA A 55 5.55 -1.62 16.44
C ALA A 55 4.01 -1.54 16.36
N THR A 56 3.39 -0.76 17.23
CA THR A 56 1.91 -0.58 17.23
C THR A 56 1.40 0.40 16.19
N ASP A 57 2.28 1.12 15.50
CA ASP A 57 1.96 1.92 14.32
C ASP A 57 2.90 1.54 13.17
N ASP A 58 3.05 2.35 12.13
CA ASP A 58 3.80 2.00 10.92
C ASP A 58 5.24 1.50 11.23
N ALA A 59 5.65 0.35 10.72
CA ALA A 59 6.92 -0.26 11.11
C ALA A 59 8.13 0.46 10.50
N ILE A 60 8.14 0.65 9.17
CA ILE A 60 9.16 1.41 8.42
C ILE A 60 8.46 2.55 7.70
N CYS A 61 8.63 3.76 8.20
CA CYS A 61 7.90 4.92 7.75
C CYS A 61 8.83 6.00 7.16
N LEU A 62 8.49 6.46 5.96
CA LEU A 62 9.10 7.64 5.35
C LEU A 62 8.09 8.79 5.39
N LYS A 63 8.51 9.97 5.80
CA LYS A 63 7.67 11.17 5.87
C LYS A 63 8.35 12.35 5.17
N SER A 64 7.55 13.27 4.67
CA SER A 64 8.02 14.54 4.13
C SER A 64 7.13 15.66 4.65
N HIS A 65 7.67 16.44 5.58
CA HIS A 65 6.97 17.51 6.28
C HIS A 65 7.18 18.87 5.62
N ASP A 66 8.41 19.16 5.20
CA ASP A 66 8.74 20.42 4.55
C ASP A 66 8.45 20.36 3.05
N PRO A 67 7.57 21.22 2.49
CA PRO A 67 7.30 21.24 1.05
C PRO A 67 8.51 21.58 0.18
N LYS A 68 9.59 22.06 0.78
CA LYS A 68 10.86 22.39 0.10
C LYS A 68 11.90 21.27 0.18
N SER A 69 11.64 20.25 1.00
CA SER A 69 12.55 19.12 1.22
C SER A 69 11.95 17.83 0.68
N ILE A 70 12.73 17.08 -0.08
CA ILE A 70 12.33 15.77 -0.59
C ILE A 70 13.04 14.70 0.23
N CYS A 71 12.29 13.75 0.76
CA CYS A 71 12.84 12.55 1.37
C CYS A 71 13.36 11.64 0.24
N GLN A 72 14.69 11.50 0.07
CA GLN A 72 15.25 10.93 -1.16
C GLN A 72 16.53 10.13 -0.97
N ASN A 73 16.87 9.36 -2.03
CA ASN A 73 18.08 8.53 -2.09
C ASN A 73 18.17 7.57 -0.90
N ILE A 74 17.11 6.79 -0.69
CA ILE A 74 16.98 5.89 0.45
C ILE A 74 17.05 4.44 -0.02
N GLU A 75 17.89 3.66 0.64
CA GLU A 75 18.00 2.23 0.46
C GLU A 75 17.60 1.51 1.75
N VAL A 76 16.64 0.60 1.65
CA VAL A 76 16.23 -0.28 2.76
C VAL A 76 16.43 -1.73 2.32
N SER A 77 17.11 -2.53 3.11
CA SER A 77 17.30 -3.94 2.74
C SER A 77 17.42 -4.90 3.92
N ASN A 78 17.02 -6.16 3.68
CA ASN A 78 17.11 -7.23 4.66
C ASN A 78 16.40 -6.87 5.97
N CYS A 79 15.20 -6.33 5.90
CA CYS A 79 14.45 -5.91 7.07
C CYS A 79 13.20 -6.77 7.27
N VAL A 80 12.77 -6.82 8.51
CA VAL A 80 11.54 -7.50 8.91
C VAL A 80 10.64 -6.51 9.60
N ALA A 81 9.37 -6.45 9.17
CA ALA A 81 8.37 -5.53 9.69
C ALA A 81 7.15 -6.31 10.19
N ARG A 82 6.70 -5.98 11.39
CA ARG A 82 5.44 -6.35 11.99
C ARG A 82 4.78 -5.10 12.55
N SER A 83 3.47 -4.93 12.36
CA SER A 83 2.84 -3.66 12.72
C SER A 83 1.33 -3.82 12.95
N SER A 84 0.80 -3.09 13.93
CA SER A 84 -0.64 -2.86 14.04
C SER A 84 -1.15 -1.78 13.05
N ALA A 85 -0.28 -1.26 12.18
CA ALA A 85 -0.61 -0.36 11.08
C ALA A 85 0.01 -0.89 9.77
N SER A 86 0.96 -0.20 9.13
CA SER A 86 1.55 -0.64 7.86
C SER A 86 2.99 -1.14 8.03
N GLY A 87 3.39 -2.15 7.24
CA GLY A 87 4.77 -2.64 7.23
C GLY A 87 5.74 -1.63 6.63
N ILE A 88 5.45 -1.15 5.44
CA ILE A 88 6.16 -0.08 4.73
C ILE A 88 5.18 1.05 4.46
N LYS A 89 5.52 2.27 4.89
CA LYS A 89 4.70 3.47 4.73
C LYS A 89 5.50 4.62 4.13
N PHE A 90 4.95 5.24 3.10
CA PHE A 90 5.34 6.55 2.59
C PHE A 90 4.22 7.52 2.94
N GLY A 91 4.47 8.40 3.86
CA GLY A 91 3.45 9.32 4.38
C GLY A 91 3.06 9.01 5.84
N THR A 92 1.92 9.47 6.34
CA THR A 92 0.93 10.26 5.59
C THR A 92 1.46 11.62 5.14
N ALA A 93 2.33 12.27 5.95
CA ALA A 93 2.95 13.51 5.56
C ALA A 93 3.81 13.33 4.29
N SER A 94 3.43 14.04 3.22
CA SER A 94 4.02 13.88 1.88
C SER A 94 4.13 15.22 1.14
N ARG A 95 4.47 16.30 1.86
CA ARG A 95 4.45 17.67 1.32
C ARG A 95 5.55 17.94 0.28
N GLY A 96 6.79 17.58 0.54
CA GLY A 96 7.89 17.66 -0.42
C GLY A 96 7.97 16.43 -1.33
N GLY A 97 7.55 15.29 -0.79
CA GLY A 97 7.47 14.02 -1.50
C GLY A 97 8.64 13.08 -1.26
N PHE A 98 8.72 12.04 -2.12
CA PHE A 98 9.67 10.95 -2.01
C PHE A 98 10.31 10.67 -3.37
N ARG A 99 11.63 10.49 -3.43
CA ARG A 99 12.33 10.25 -4.69
C ARG A 99 13.48 9.27 -4.56
N ASN A 100 13.70 8.46 -5.61
CA ASN A 100 14.84 7.55 -5.69
C ASN A 100 14.95 6.64 -4.46
N ILE A 101 13.92 5.85 -4.22
CA ILE A 101 13.87 4.96 -3.05
C ILE A 101 13.87 3.52 -3.53
N LYS A 102 14.75 2.73 -2.94
CA LYS A 102 14.87 1.31 -3.22
C LYS A 102 14.74 0.49 -1.95
N MET A 103 13.78 -0.43 -1.95
CA MET A 103 13.59 -1.39 -0.85
C MET A 103 13.74 -2.80 -1.39
N THR A 104 14.55 -3.65 -0.73
CA THR A 104 14.80 -5.01 -1.21
C THR A 104 14.87 -6.01 -0.06
N ASN A 105 14.35 -7.21 -0.31
CA ASN A 105 14.38 -8.31 0.65
C ASN A 105 13.73 -7.91 1.99
N ILE A 106 12.44 -7.59 1.94
CA ILE A 106 11.65 -7.20 3.10
C ILE A 106 10.63 -8.30 3.41
N LYS A 107 10.54 -8.68 4.67
CA LYS A 107 9.48 -9.54 5.16
C LYS A 107 8.49 -8.71 5.99
N VAL A 108 7.21 -8.80 5.66
CA VAL A 108 6.11 -8.19 6.41
C VAL A 108 5.21 -9.30 6.94
N TYR A 109 4.81 -9.26 8.21
CA TYR A 109 3.88 -10.25 8.73
C TYR A 109 3.04 -9.71 9.88
N ASP A 110 1.90 -10.34 10.15
CA ASP A 110 0.96 -9.96 11.22
C ASP A 110 0.68 -8.44 11.23
N THR A 111 0.34 -7.91 10.06
CA THR A 111 0.23 -6.45 9.86
C THR A 111 -1.22 -6.07 9.56
N TYR A 112 -1.75 -5.14 10.36
CA TYR A 112 -3.18 -4.81 10.36
C TYR A 112 -3.63 -4.01 9.13
N ARG A 113 -2.76 -3.17 8.57
CA ARG A 113 -3.04 -2.39 7.36
C ARG A 113 -2.31 -2.97 6.15
N SER A 114 -1.48 -2.20 5.52
CA SER A 114 -0.86 -2.56 4.25
C SER A 114 0.58 -3.06 4.42
N ALA A 115 0.97 -4.06 3.63
CA ALA A 115 2.38 -4.40 3.51
C ALA A 115 3.16 -3.23 2.87
N ILE A 116 2.59 -2.63 1.83
CA ILE A 116 3.14 -1.46 1.12
C ILE A 116 2.05 -0.39 1.01
N ALA A 117 2.28 0.78 1.60
CA ALA A 117 1.44 1.97 1.46
C ALA A 117 2.25 3.15 0.93
N ILE A 118 1.98 3.59 -0.30
CA ILE A 118 2.63 4.75 -0.92
C ILE A 118 1.59 5.84 -1.13
N GLN A 119 1.73 6.95 -0.40
CA GLN A 119 0.74 8.01 -0.32
C GLN A 119 1.34 9.35 -0.77
N ALA A 120 0.76 9.92 -1.80
CA ALA A 120 1.04 11.26 -2.29
C ALA A 120 -0.22 12.11 -2.06
N VAL A 121 -0.38 12.67 -0.86
CA VAL A 121 -1.66 13.25 -0.43
C VAL A 121 -1.60 14.70 0.06
N ASP A 122 -0.39 15.27 0.11
CA ASP A 122 -0.13 16.61 0.64
C ASP A 122 0.57 17.53 -0.38
N GLY A 123 0.47 17.24 -1.68
CA GLY A 123 1.03 18.08 -2.75
C GLY A 123 2.41 17.65 -3.24
N GLY A 124 3.09 16.72 -2.58
CA GLY A 124 4.45 16.30 -2.92
C GLY A 124 4.56 15.45 -4.19
N LEU A 125 5.79 15.36 -4.68
CA LEU A 125 6.17 14.51 -5.80
C LEU A 125 6.70 13.17 -5.29
N VAL A 126 6.03 12.07 -5.63
CA VAL A 126 6.50 10.71 -5.38
C VAL A 126 6.95 10.10 -6.70
N GLU A 127 8.24 9.80 -6.83
CA GLU A 127 8.77 9.25 -8.07
C GLU A 127 9.98 8.33 -7.89
N ASN A 128 10.17 7.41 -8.84
CA ASN A 128 11.30 6.48 -8.87
C ASN A 128 11.38 5.62 -7.61
N ILE A 129 10.31 4.92 -7.33
CA ILE A 129 10.22 3.99 -6.19
C ILE A 129 10.36 2.56 -6.70
N THR A 130 11.27 1.80 -6.12
CA THR A 130 11.43 0.38 -6.40
C THR A 130 11.32 -0.43 -5.12
N ILE A 131 10.40 -1.40 -5.11
CA ILE A 131 10.27 -2.38 -4.03
C ILE A 131 10.42 -3.76 -4.66
N ASP A 132 11.44 -4.48 -4.26
CA ASP A 132 11.79 -5.78 -4.83
C ASP A 132 11.97 -6.85 -3.75
N SER A 133 11.58 -8.09 -4.05
CA SER A 133 11.75 -9.22 -3.14
C SER A 133 11.05 -8.99 -1.78
N LEU A 134 9.73 -8.89 -1.81
CA LEU A 134 8.91 -8.75 -0.61
C LEU A 134 8.08 -10.01 -0.36
N HIS A 135 8.14 -10.50 0.88
CA HIS A 135 7.27 -11.56 1.36
C HIS A 135 6.32 -11.03 2.43
N SER A 136 5.01 -11.17 2.20
CA SER A 136 3.98 -10.72 3.14
C SER A 136 3.09 -11.87 3.57
N TYR A 137 2.95 -12.06 4.87
CA TYR A 137 2.11 -13.09 5.45
C TYR A 137 1.18 -12.49 6.48
N ASN A 138 -0.07 -12.97 6.52
CA ASN A 138 -1.04 -12.51 7.51
C ASN A 138 -1.10 -10.98 7.57
N THR A 139 -1.30 -10.34 6.40
CA THR A 139 -1.36 -8.89 6.25
C THR A 139 -2.64 -8.49 5.54
N ALA A 140 -3.38 -7.53 6.07
CA ALA A 140 -4.74 -7.24 5.60
C ALA A 140 -4.82 -6.67 4.18
N ASN A 141 -3.82 -5.91 3.74
CA ASN A 141 -3.74 -5.38 2.38
C ASN A 141 -2.30 -5.46 1.87
N VAL A 142 -2.10 -5.81 0.61
CA VAL A 142 -0.75 -6.00 0.07
C VAL A 142 -0.16 -4.71 -0.47
N ILE A 143 -0.91 -3.99 -1.30
CA ILE A 143 -0.45 -2.79 -2.02
C ILE A 143 -1.54 -1.72 -1.96
N PHE A 144 -1.19 -0.54 -1.46
CA PHE A 144 -2.02 0.64 -1.44
C PHE A 144 -1.25 1.85 -1.96
N LEU A 145 -1.54 2.27 -3.19
CA LEU A 145 -0.99 3.47 -3.81
C LEU A 145 -2.09 4.52 -3.92
N ARG A 146 -1.86 5.73 -3.40
CA ARG A 146 -2.91 6.75 -3.31
C ARG A 146 -2.39 8.15 -3.62
N ILE A 147 -3.07 8.84 -4.54
CA ILE A 147 -3.04 10.32 -4.64
C ILE A 147 -4.25 10.87 -3.88
N GLY A 148 -4.02 11.86 -3.04
CA GLY A 148 -5.05 12.64 -2.36
C GLY A 148 -4.77 14.14 -2.47
N GLU A 149 -5.61 14.94 -1.82
CA GLU A 149 -5.46 16.40 -1.75
C GLU A 149 -5.94 16.87 -0.38
N ARG A 150 -5.16 16.55 0.69
CA ARG A 150 -5.52 16.95 2.06
C ARG A 150 -5.34 18.46 2.28
N TYR A 151 -4.38 19.06 1.58
CA TYR A 151 -4.22 20.51 1.52
C TYR A 151 -4.81 21.02 0.20
N GLU A 152 -5.78 21.91 0.30
CA GLU A 152 -6.53 22.42 -0.85
C GLU A 152 -5.63 23.16 -1.85
N GLY A 153 -5.71 22.75 -3.12
CA GLY A 153 -4.89 23.30 -4.20
C GLY A 153 -3.49 22.71 -4.33
N GLU A 154 -3.04 21.91 -3.36
CA GLU A 154 -1.74 21.24 -3.39
C GLU A 154 -1.84 19.90 -4.15
N LYS A 155 -1.54 19.94 -5.43
CA LYS A 155 -1.65 18.77 -6.31
C LYS A 155 -0.43 17.86 -6.20
N ALA A 156 -0.67 16.65 -5.73
CA ALA A 156 0.36 15.62 -5.64
C ALA A 156 0.60 14.90 -6.98
N LYS A 157 1.79 14.29 -7.10
CA LYS A 157 2.13 13.41 -8.22
C LYS A 157 2.69 12.09 -7.71
N LEU A 158 2.27 10.99 -8.30
CA LEU A 158 2.81 9.66 -8.04
C LEU A 158 3.14 9.02 -9.38
N ASN A 159 4.43 8.80 -9.63
CA ASN A 159 4.94 8.37 -10.93
C ASN A 159 6.11 7.40 -10.78
N ASN A 160 6.23 6.48 -11.73
CA ASN A 160 7.34 5.54 -11.85
C ASN A 160 7.59 4.72 -10.58
N VAL A 161 6.64 3.82 -10.29
CA VAL A 161 6.72 2.86 -9.19
C VAL A 161 6.85 1.46 -9.77
N THR A 162 7.87 0.74 -9.36
CA THR A 162 8.06 -0.68 -9.69
C THR A 162 8.00 -1.52 -8.42
N ILE A 163 7.10 -2.49 -8.40
CA ILE A 163 7.00 -3.49 -7.33
C ILE A 163 7.20 -4.85 -7.97
N SER A 164 8.22 -5.59 -7.52
CA SER A 164 8.60 -6.84 -8.16
C SER A 164 8.94 -7.95 -7.17
N ASN A 165 8.79 -9.20 -7.63
CA ASN A 165 9.12 -10.39 -6.87
C ASN A 165 8.43 -10.42 -5.49
N VAL A 166 7.09 -10.34 -5.50
CA VAL A 166 6.27 -10.32 -4.29
C VAL A 166 5.49 -11.62 -4.16
N TYR A 167 5.54 -12.21 -2.97
CA TYR A 167 4.62 -13.22 -2.53
C TYR A 167 3.84 -12.72 -1.31
N ALA A 168 2.50 -12.82 -1.35
CA ALA A 168 1.67 -12.32 -0.26
C ALA A 168 0.46 -13.21 0.02
N GLU A 169 0.14 -13.36 1.31
CA GLU A 169 -1.06 -14.05 1.79
C GLU A 169 -1.88 -13.12 2.67
N VAL A 170 -3.13 -12.88 2.25
CA VAL A 170 -4.12 -12.07 2.98
C VAL A 170 -4.99 -12.98 3.82
N PRO A 171 -5.10 -12.79 5.13
CA PRO A 171 -5.85 -13.68 6.00
C PRO A 171 -7.37 -13.43 5.92
N ALA A 172 -8.14 -14.45 6.29
CA ALA A 172 -9.60 -14.30 6.45
C ALA A 172 -10.01 -13.57 7.75
N GLY A 173 -9.10 -13.46 8.70
CA GLY A 173 -9.33 -12.86 10.01
C GLY A 173 -8.52 -11.58 10.23
N LYS A 174 -8.50 -11.12 11.48
CA LYS A 174 -7.72 -9.97 11.91
C LYS A 174 -6.24 -10.35 12.02
N PRO A 175 -5.33 -9.70 11.28
CA PRO A 175 -3.95 -10.16 11.17
C PRO A 175 -3.04 -9.78 12.33
N ASP A 176 -3.34 -8.74 13.08
CA ASP A 176 -2.50 -8.19 14.14
C ASP A 176 -2.88 -8.66 15.55
N ALA A 177 -3.45 -9.85 15.67
CA ALA A 177 -3.80 -10.40 16.97
C ALA A 177 -2.58 -10.45 17.90
N GLY A 178 -2.75 -9.94 19.14
CA GLY A 178 -1.71 -9.95 20.17
C GLY A 178 -1.01 -8.61 20.42
N TYR A 179 -1.44 -7.52 19.77
CA TYR A 179 -1.07 -6.18 20.23
C TYR A 179 -2.00 -5.72 21.35
N GLU A 180 -1.43 -5.11 22.40
CA GLU A 180 -2.22 -4.51 23.50
C GLU A 180 -2.97 -3.26 23.03
N TYR A 181 -2.33 -2.46 22.18
CA TYR A 181 -2.92 -1.27 21.56
C TYR A 181 -3.15 -1.54 20.09
N GLU A 182 -4.41 -1.64 19.75
CA GLU A 182 -4.86 -1.78 18.38
C GLU A 182 -5.24 -0.42 17.82
N GLY A 183 -5.00 -0.23 16.54
CA GLY A 183 -5.52 0.91 15.80
C GLY A 183 -7.05 0.99 15.90
N PRO A 184 -7.68 2.05 15.39
CA PRO A 184 -9.12 2.18 15.40
C PRO A 184 -9.78 0.90 14.88
N VAL A 185 -10.68 0.33 15.67
CA VAL A 185 -11.50 -0.80 15.22
C VAL A 185 -12.39 -0.29 14.10
N GLU A 186 -12.32 -0.93 12.95
CA GLU A 186 -13.19 -0.60 11.84
C GLU A 186 -14.37 -1.55 11.78
N ASP A 187 -15.50 -1.02 11.29
CA ASP A 187 -16.76 -1.77 11.17
C ASP A 187 -16.69 -2.90 10.14
N LEU A 188 -15.65 -2.90 9.28
CA LEU A 188 -15.51 -3.86 8.20
C LEU A 188 -14.21 -4.66 8.34
N PRO A 189 -14.24 -5.96 8.00
CA PRO A 189 -13.03 -6.74 7.85
C PRO A 189 -12.10 -6.10 6.81
N ARG A 190 -10.85 -5.82 7.17
CA ARG A 190 -9.89 -5.18 6.26
C ARG A 190 -9.49 -6.06 5.08
N ASN A 191 -9.48 -7.35 5.29
CA ASN A 191 -9.13 -8.36 4.30
C ASN A 191 -10.12 -8.53 3.13
N ILE A 192 -11.24 -7.82 3.12
CA ILE A 192 -12.15 -7.75 1.96
C ILE A 192 -11.72 -6.70 0.93
N SER A 193 -10.80 -5.81 1.27
CA SER A 193 -10.35 -4.77 0.37
C SER A 193 -9.26 -5.30 -0.56
N PRO A 194 -9.36 -5.04 -1.87
CA PRO A 194 -8.33 -5.42 -2.83
C PRO A 194 -7.07 -4.59 -2.63
N ALA A 195 -5.96 -5.00 -3.22
CA ALA A 195 -4.86 -4.09 -3.51
C ALA A 195 -5.39 -2.94 -4.40
N SER A 196 -4.90 -1.72 -4.20
CA SER A 196 -5.45 -0.57 -4.92
C SER A 196 -4.41 0.44 -5.37
N ILE A 197 -4.67 1.02 -6.55
CA ILE A 197 -3.89 2.10 -7.16
C ILE A 197 -4.88 3.19 -7.54
N THR A 198 -4.93 4.27 -6.75
CA THR A 198 -6.00 5.25 -6.89
C THR A 198 -5.46 6.68 -6.97
N GLY A 199 -5.72 7.32 -8.09
CA GLY A 199 -5.54 8.75 -8.28
C GLY A 199 -6.79 9.55 -7.90
N LEU A 200 -6.89 10.76 -8.44
CA LEU A 200 -8.07 11.62 -8.39
C LEU A 200 -8.45 12.06 -9.81
N PRO A 201 -9.66 12.50 -10.06
CA PRO A 201 -10.03 13.05 -11.35
C PRO A 201 -9.05 14.13 -11.83
N GLY A 202 -8.39 13.89 -12.97
CA GLY A 202 -7.36 14.77 -13.50
C GLY A 202 -5.98 14.71 -12.82
N GLN A 203 -5.81 13.94 -11.76
CA GLN A 203 -4.54 13.66 -11.09
C GLN A 203 -4.28 12.14 -11.08
N TYR A 204 -3.67 11.66 -12.13
CA TYR A 204 -3.46 10.23 -12.35
C TYR A 204 -2.20 9.71 -11.64
N VAL A 205 -2.31 8.51 -11.05
CA VAL A 205 -1.13 7.70 -10.76
C VAL A 205 -0.55 7.23 -12.08
N THR A 206 0.76 7.40 -12.30
CA THR A 206 1.36 7.14 -13.61
C THR A 206 2.52 6.16 -13.55
N ASN A 207 2.65 5.32 -14.58
CA ASN A 207 3.78 4.41 -14.78
C ASN A 207 4.04 3.49 -13.58
N VAL A 208 3.09 2.60 -13.30
CA VAL A 208 3.23 1.58 -12.25
C VAL A 208 3.45 0.23 -12.92
N THR A 209 4.52 -0.45 -12.52
CA THR A 209 4.85 -1.81 -12.97
C THR A 209 4.77 -2.77 -11.79
N LEU A 210 3.94 -3.80 -11.92
CA LEU A 210 3.86 -4.94 -11.02
C LEU A 210 4.41 -6.16 -11.73
N LYS A 211 5.52 -6.71 -11.23
CA LYS A 211 6.24 -7.79 -11.91
C LYS A 211 6.51 -8.98 -11.00
N ASN A 212 6.22 -10.21 -11.47
CA ASN A 212 6.37 -11.42 -10.67
C ASN A 212 5.65 -11.31 -9.32
N ILE A 213 4.35 -11.05 -9.33
CA ILE A 213 3.53 -10.87 -8.13
C ILE A 213 2.64 -12.09 -7.95
N THR A 214 2.64 -12.67 -6.77
CA THR A 214 1.68 -13.71 -6.38
C THR A 214 0.95 -13.27 -5.12
N ILE A 215 -0.37 -13.16 -5.16
CA ILE A 215 -1.19 -12.84 -4.01
C ILE A 215 -2.27 -13.87 -3.83
N VAL A 216 -2.36 -14.42 -2.61
CA VAL A 216 -3.41 -15.31 -2.19
C VAL A 216 -4.38 -14.53 -1.29
N TYR A 217 -5.64 -14.49 -1.69
CA TYR A 217 -6.74 -13.86 -0.96
C TYR A 217 -7.66 -14.92 -0.38
N PRO A 218 -8.31 -14.68 0.76
CA PRO A 218 -9.26 -15.63 1.34
C PRO A 218 -10.50 -15.81 0.48
N GLY A 219 -10.83 -14.84 -0.37
CA GLY A 219 -12.06 -14.85 -1.15
C GLY A 219 -13.32 -14.88 -0.27
N GLY A 220 -14.42 -15.24 -0.89
CA GLY A 220 -15.68 -15.43 -0.20
C GLY A 220 -16.44 -14.16 0.11
N GLY A 221 -15.92 -12.98 -0.07
CA GLY A 221 -16.54 -11.67 0.18
C GLY A 221 -17.79 -11.69 1.11
N ASN A 222 -18.17 -10.63 1.71
CA ASN A 222 -19.42 -10.64 2.49
C ASN A 222 -20.50 -9.85 1.74
N PRO A 223 -21.52 -10.53 1.14
CA PRO A 223 -22.58 -9.84 0.39
C PRO A 223 -23.36 -8.80 1.21
N ASN A 224 -23.28 -8.85 2.54
CA ASN A 224 -23.90 -7.83 3.38
C ASN A 224 -23.16 -6.49 3.35
N TYR A 225 -21.86 -6.52 3.06
CA TYR A 225 -21.04 -5.33 2.87
C TYR A 225 -20.98 -4.91 1.41
N ALA A 226 -21.03 -5.88 0.52
CA ALA A 226 -20.87 -5.71 -0.90
C ALA A 226 -22.13 -5.15 -1.53
N LYS A 227 -22.15 -3.88 -1.67
CA LYS A 227 -23.24 -3.22 -2.38
C LYS A 227 -22.77 -2.45 -3.60
N VAL A 228 -21.47 -2.59 -3.92
CA VAL A 228 -20.87 -1.94 -5.07
C VAL A 228 -20.83 -2.93 -6.23
N GLY A 229 -21.72 -2.74 -7.19
CA GLY A 229 -21.70 -3.48 -8.45
C GLY A 229 -20.62 -2.96 -9.39
N THR A 230 -20.53 -3.61 -10.56
CA THR A 230 -19.64 -3.20 -11.66
C THR A 230 -20.37 -2.49 -12.81
N ASP A 231 -21.62 -2.13 -12.60
CA ASP A 231 -22.36 -1.28 -13.53
C ASP A 231 -21.93 0.19 -13.39
N ALA A 232 -22.19 0.98 -14.42
CA ALA A 232 -21.76 2.38 -14.49
C ALA A 232 -22.27 3.24 -13.31
N LYS A 233 -23.48 2.97 -12.81
CA LYS A 233 -24.03 3.72 -11.69
C LYS A 233 -23.26 3.41 -10.40
N SER A 234 -22.96 2.14 -10.16
CA SER A 234 -22.22 1.68 -8.99
C SER A 234 -20.79 2.20 -8.98
N LEU A 235 -20.07 2.08 -10.09
CA LEU A 235 -18.68 2.55 -10.21
C LEU A 235 -18.59 4.08 -10.05
N ASN A 236 -19.48 4.85 -10.69
CA ASN A 236 -19.52 6.30 -10.53
C ASN A 236 -19.92 6.76 -9.11
N ALA A 237 -20.51 5.89 -8.31
CA ALA A 237 -20.90 6.21 -6.92
C ALA A 237 -19.77 5.99 -5.90
N ILE A 238 -18.64 5.40 -6.30
CA ILE A 238 -17.47 5.23 -5.42
C ILE A 238 -16.90 6.62 -5.12
N PRO A 239 -16.80 7.03 -3.83
CA PRO A 239 -16.37 8.38 -3.50
C PRO A 239 -14.88 8.59 -3.72
N GLU A 240 -14.50 9.79 -4.14
CA GLU A 240 -13.09 10.16 -4.33
C GLU A 240 -12.35 10.41 -3.02
N MET A 241 -12.98 10.99 -2.03
CA MET A 241 -12.45 11.27 -0.69
C MET A 241 -11.05 11.93 -0.69
N PRO A 242 -10.83 13.04 -1.42
CA PRO A 242 -9.49 13.62 -1.60
C PRO A 242 -8.85 14.07 -0.29
N LYS A 243 -9.65 14.51 0.68
CA LYS A 243 -9.20 15.03 1.98
C LYS A 243 -9.22 13.99 3.10
N ALA A 244 -9.72 12.78 2.85
CA ALA A 244 -9.77 11.73 3.87
C ALA A 244 -8.37 11.26 4.27
N TYR A 245 -8.23 10.76 5.49
CA TYR A 245 -7.01 10.06 5.89
C TYR A 245 -6.77 8.88 4.93
N PRO A 246 -5.60 8.79 4.30
CA PRO A 246 -5.39 7.86 3.19
C PRO A 246 -5.12 6.44 3.67
N GLU A 247 -6.17 5.75 4.03
CA GLU A 247 -6.15 4.35 4.40
C GLU A 247 -7.06 3.57 3.45
N PHE A 248 -6.63 2.38 3.01
CA PHE A 248 -7.36 1.60 2.02
C PHE A 248 -8.80 1.29 2.47
N SER A 249 -8.99 1.07 3.75
CA SER A 249 -10.29 0.77 4.37
C SER A 249 -11.30 1.91 4.32
N GLN A 250 -10.86 3.15 4.08
CA GLN A 250 -11.77 4.30 3.92
C GLN A 250 -12.72 4.14 2.73
N PHE A 251 -12.30 3.44 1.70
CA PHE A 251 -13.16 3.10 0.56
C PHE A 251 -14.23 2.06 0.92
N LYS A 252 -14.13 1.43 2.10
CA LYS A 252 -14.95 0.28 2.49
C LYS A 252 -14.76 -0.84 1.48
N GLU A 253 -15.83 -1.55 1.11
CA GLU A 253 -15.72 -2.59 0.11
C GLU A 253 -15.67 -2.00 -1.30
N LEU A 254 -14.65 -2.36 -2.04
CA LEU A 254 -14.47 -2.03 -3.45
C LEU A 254 -14.99 -3.16 -4.35
N PRO A 255 -15.35 -2.88 -5.61
CA PRO A 255 -15.97 -3.85 -6.50
C PRO A 255 -15.00 -4.89 -7.12
N ALA A 256 -13.87 -5.12 -6.49
CA ALA A 256 -12.90 -6.13 -6.89
C ALA A 256 -12.40 -6.90 -5.66
N TRP A 257 -11.93 -8.14 -5.85
CA TRP A 257 -11.29 -8.88 -4.76
C TRP A 257 -9.75 -8.85 -4.83
N GLY A 258 -9.17 -8.67 -6.01
CA GLY A 258 -7.71 -8.67 -6.23
C GLY A 258 -7.13 -7.27 -6.38
N PHE A 259 -7.49 -6.54 -7.43
CA PHE A 259 -7.03 -5.17 -7.67
C PHE A 259 -8.16 -4.21 -8.06
N TYR A 260 -8.17 -3.04 -7.45
CA TYR A 260 -8.96 -1.89 -7.87
C TYR A 260 -8.04 -0.75 -8.29
N ILE A 261 -8.14 -0.35 -9.58
CA ILE A 261 -7.28 0.68 -10.15
C ILE A 261 -8.18 1.78 -10.72
N ARG A 262 -7.99 3.01 -10.24
CA ARG A 262 -8.80 4.16 -10.65
C ARG A 262 -7.94 5.41 -10.84
N HIS A 263 -8.24 6.18 -11.88
CA HIS A 263 -7.51 7.37 -12.26
C HIS A 263 -6.00 7.09 -12.38
N ALA A 264 -5.65 6.23 -13.32
CA ALA A 264 -4.27 5.81 -13.53
C ALA A 264 -3.88 5.79 -15.01
N LYS A 265 -2.57 5.90 -15.29
CA LYS A 265 -2.02 5.85 -16.66
C LYS A 265 -0.75 5.01 -16.70
N GLY A 266 -0.63 4.16 -17.72
CA GLY A 266 0.56 3.34 -17.92
C GLY A 266 0.74 2.31 -16.82
N ILE A 267 -0.22 1.38 -16.66
CA ILE A 267 -0.18 0.32 -15.66
C ILE A 267 0.25 -1.00 -16.33
N THR A 268 1.31 -1.61 -15.84
CA THR A 268 1.82 -2.88 -16.36
C THR A 268 1.77 -3.98 -15.31
N PHE A 269 1.11 -5.07 -15.66
CA PHE A 269 1.14 -6.34 -14.92
C PHE A 269 1.96 -7.35 -15.74
N ASP A 270 3.14 -7.70 -15.26
CA ASP A 270 4.05 -8.66 -15.88
C ASP A 270 4.22 -9.87 -14.96
N ASN A 271 3.61 -11.01 -15.33
CA ASN A 271 3.60 -12.23 -14.54
C ASN A 271 2.95 -12.02 -13.15
N VAL A 272 1.66 -11.70 -13.13
CA VAL A 272 0.87 -11.49 -11.91
C VAL A 272 -0.12 -12.63 -11.73
N THR A 273 -0.06 -13.29 -10.58
CA THR A 273 -0.98 -14.36 -10.20
C THR A 273 -1.82 -13.94 -9.00
N LEU A 274 -3.14 -13.98 -9.17
CA LEU A 274 -4.12 -13.70 -8.12
C LEU A 274 -4.92 -14.98 -7.85
N THR A 275 -4.95 -15.40 -6.61
CA THR A 275 -5.68 -16.61 -6.19
C THR A 275 -6.67 -16.27 -5.10
N ALA A 276 -7.94 -16.62 -5.29
CA ALA A 276 -8.96 -16.62 -4.24
C ALA A 276 -9.12 -18.06 -3.71
N GLU A 277 -9.02 -18.27 -2.39
CA GLU A 277 -9.20 -19.59 -1.79
C GLU A 277 -10.67 -20.06 -1.83
N LYS A 278 -11.60 -19.11 -1.75
CA LYS A 278 -13.04 -19.33 -1.85
C LYS A 278 -13.61 -18.51 -3.00
N PRO A 279 -14.73 -18.93 -3.61
CA PRO A 279 -15.43 -18.13 -4.60
C PRO A 279 -15.75 -16.74 -4.05
N ASP A 280 -15.36 -15.69 -4.75
CA ASP A 280 -15.76 -14.31 -4.44
C ASP A 280 -16.82 -13.86 -5.47
N TYR A 281 -17.80 -13.06 -5.09
CA TYR A 281 -18.83 -12.58 -6.02
C TYR A 281 -18.35 -11.42 -6.89
N ARG A 282 -17.25 -10.76 -6.51
CA ARG A 282 -16.65 -9.65 -7.26
C ARG A 282 -15.70 -10.16 -8.34
N PRO A 283 -15.44 -9.42 -9.42
CA PRO A 283 -14.34 -9.71 -10.33
C PRO A 283 -12.98 -9.59 -9.60
N ALA A 284 -11.95 -10.20 -10.18
CA ALA A 284 -10.60 -10.09 -9.63
C ALA A 284 -10.01 -8.69 -9.79
N ILE A 285 -10.23 -8.06 -10.94
CA ILE A 285 -9.66 -6.75 -11.28
C ILE A 285 -10.74 -5.82 -11.81
N VAL A 286 -10.75 -4.58 -11.32
CA VAL A 286 -11.54 -3.48 -11.88
C VAL A 286 -10.61 -2.33 -12.27
N LEU A 287 -10.70 -1.91 -13.54
CA LEU A 287 -10.04 -0.74 -14.09
C LEU A 287 -11.10 0.33 -14.33
N ASP A 288 -10.99 1.47 -13.67
CA ASP A 288 -11.92 2.57 -13.71
C ASP A 288 -11.16 3.88 -14.04
N ASP A 289 -11.37 4.44 -15.21
CA ASP A 289 -10.62 5.58 -15.73
C ASP A 289 -9.09 5.31 -15.77
N VAL A 290 -8.72 4.21 -16.45
CA VAL A 290 -7.32 3.82 -16.66
C VAL A 290 -6.96 3.97 -18.13
N HIS A 291 -5.85 4.63 -18.44
CA HIS A 291 -5.40 4.90 -19.80
C HIS A 291 -4.00 4.32 -20.07
N GLY A 292 -3.94 3.36 -20.99
CA GLY A 292 -2.73 2.55 -21.21
C GLY A 292 -2.52 1.53 -20.10
N GLY A 293 -2.96 0.30 -20.31
CA GLY A 293 -2.79 -0.83 -19.39
C GLY A 293 -2.35 -2.08 -20.15
N ASP A 294 -1.37 -2.79 -19.61
CA ASP A 294 -0.92 -4.07 -20.11
C ASP A 294 -1.11 -5.13 -19.01
N LEU A 295 -2.08 -6.03 -19.23
CA LEU A 295 -2.45 -7.11 -18.33
C LEU A 295 -2.37 -8.47 -19.04
N GLU A 296 -1.57 -8.60 -20.10
CA GLU A 296 -1.52 -9.82 -20.92
C GLU A 296 -0.99 -11.04 -20.14
N ASN A 297 -0.15 -10.83 -19.12
CA ASN A 297 0.43 -11.90 -18.31
C ASN A 297 -0.20 -11.97 -16.89
N VAL A 298 -1.52 -11.99 -16.81
CA VAL A 298 -2.25 -12.12 -15.55
C VAL A 298 -2.91 -13.48 -15.45
N THR A 299 -2.62 -14.19 -14.38
CA THR A 299 -3.29 -15.45 -14.03
C THR A 299 -4.26 -15.22 -12.87
N ILE A 300 -5.53 -15.57 -13.08
CA ILE A 300 -6.58 -15.46 -12.07
C ILE A 300 -7.11 -16.84 -11.74
N ASN A 301 -6.99 -17.23 -10.47
CA ASN A 301 -7.48 -18.47 -9.91
C ASN A 301 -8.65 -18.18 -8.96
N ASP A 302 -9.88 -18.21 -9.46
CA ASP A 302 -11.10 -18.11 -8.66
C ASP A 302 -11.90 -19.43 -8.82
N PRO A 303 -12.15 -20.17 -7.73
CA PRO A 303 -12.94 -21.39 -7.80
C PRO A 303 -14.40 -21.17 -8.23
N GLY A 304 -14.89 -19.92 -8.19
CA GLY A 304 -16.23 -19.54 -8.65
C GLY A 304 -16.42 -19.49 -10.16
N LYS A 305 -15.34 -19.54 -10.96
CA LYS A 305 -15.37 -19.58 -12.44
C LYS A 305 -16.26 -18.51 -13.08
N LYS A 306 -15.98 -17.25 -12.84
CA LYS A 306 -16.73 -16.13 -13.42
C LYS A 306 -16.42 -15.89 -14.90
N LYS A 307 -17.39 -15.30 -15.60
CA LYS A 307 -17.29 -14.98 -17.02
C LYS A 307 -16.40 -13.76 -17.30
N ASN A 308 -16.36 -12.81 -16.36
CA ASN A 308 -15.63 -11.55 -16.47
C ASN A 308 -14.81 -11.32 -15.19
N GLU A 309 -13.58 -11.76 -15.20
CA GLU A 309 -12.65 -11.55 -14.08
C GLU A 309 -11.96 -10.17 -14.11
N ILE A 310 -11.92 -9.53 -15.28
CA ILE A 310 -11.34 -8.19 -15.45
C ILE A 310 -12.39 -7.27 -16.05
N VAL A 311 -12.86 -6.32 -15.26
CA VAL A 311 -13.82 -5.28 -15.66
C VAL A 311 -13.07 -4.01 -16.05
N VAL A 312 -13.44 -3.43 -17.20
CA VAL A 312 -12.86 -2.19 -17.72
C VAL A 312 -13.98 -1.19 -17.91
N PHE A 313 -13.87 -0.06 -17.24
CA PHE A 313 -14.85 1.01 -17.25
C PHE A 313 -14.15 2.36 -17.49
N GLN A 314 -14.68 3.17 -18.38
CA GLN A 314 -14.13 4.50 -18.75
C GLN A 314 -12.62 4.50 -19.08
N SER A 315 -12.09 3.38 -19.51
CA SER A 315 -10.66 3.17 -19.71
C SER A 315 -10.32 2.93 -21.18
N THR A 316 -9.11 3.30 -21.60
CA THR A 316 -8.64 3.18 -22.99
C THR A 316 -7.29 2.48 -23.08
N ASP A 317 -7.00 1.89 -24.23
CA ASP A 317 -5.70 1.26 -24.55
C ASP A 317 -5.30 0.17 -23.52
N ILE A 318 -6.27 -0.69 -23.19
CA ILE A 318 -6.06 -1.82 -22.26
C ILE A 318 -5.84 -3.10 -23.06
N LYS A 319 -4.67 -3.71 -22.87
CA LYS A 319 -4.36 -5.06 -23.33
C LYS A 319 -4.66 -6.06 -22.21
N LYS A 320 -5.28 -7.21 -22.56
CA LYS A 320 -5.69 -8.26 -21.62
C LYS A 320 -5.26 -9.63 -22.14
#